data_611d9cc2413675eb6a7219ffe44b8f16
#
_entry.id   611d9cc2413675eb6a7219ffe44b8f16
#
_cell.length_a   1.000
_cell.length_b   1.000
_cell.length_c   1.000
_cell.angle_alpha   90.00
_cell.angle_beta   90.00
_cell.angle_gamma   90.00
#
_symmetry.space_group_name_H-M   'P 1'
#
loop_
_entity.id
_entity.type
_entity.pdbx_description
1 polymer ?
#
loop_
_entity_poly.entity_id
_entity_poly.type
_entity_poly.pdbx_seq_one_letter_code
_entity_poly.pdbx_strand_id
1 'polypeptide(L)'
;MNSRERVLMALNHEETDRVPIDLGSSRSTGINAIAYNKLKKYLGVNSKTVLFDVKQLLAEMDFEVAKKIGSDVVILPRLVPSVGVRIDEYTDGELPENGGPCLQSKYYHPKPLDNGGMGIYDKHGHLIAVRPKGGIFYDEVYHPLENAETEEDVDRGLSIEGEDGDSQYLGLPQISDYEMHYLHDRAKYIYENTDFAISGFTSFSLFERGFKDFGYENYLMLFYEDPDLAEYYLDKMTDAYITYMERYLDAVGDYIQIVQNNDDLGSQKSMLISPEIYREFIKPRHAKINAAIKKKCPNMHISLHCDGSIYPIIGDIIESGFDILNPIQRDCDNMDPVQIKKEFGDRLTIWGSACSTQSTMTHGSIEDIVNEAKEMIRIFAPGGGFVFSQIHNILADIPPEKIVALFDTAKKYGVPEWFHAQ
;
A
#
# COMPACT_ATOMS: atom_id res chain seq x y z
N MET A 1 18.58 -4.17 19.70
CA MET A 1 17.15 -4.10 19.41
C MET A 1 16.87 -4.96 18.17
N ASN A 2 15.86 -5.82 18.18
CA ASN A 2 15.45 -6.55 16.97
C ASN A 2 14.55 -5.67 16.07
N SER A 3 14.24 -6.14 14.85
CA SER A 3 13.48 -5.35 13.86
C SER A 3 12.06 -5.03 14.33
N ARG A 4 11.34 -6.01 14.88
CA ARG A 4 9.97 -5.83 15.37
C ARG A 4 9.90 -4.87 16.54
N GLU A 5 10.81 -4.99 17.51
CA GLU A 5 10.92 -4.05 18.63
C GLU A 5 11.18 -2.62 18.14
N ARG A 6 12.10 -2.44 17.18
CA ARG A 6 12.44 -1.13 16.62
C ARG A 6 11.23 -0.47 15.96
N VAL A 7 10.46 -1.23 15.18
CA VAL A 7 9.25 -0.71 14.54
C VAL A 7 8.22 -0.29 15.58
N LEU A 8 7.90 -1.18 16.54
CA LEU A 8 6.90 -0.88 17.58
C LEU A 8 7.28 0.33 18.44
N MET A 9 8.55 0.49 18.82
CA MET A 9 8.99 1.68 19.55
C MET A 9 8.81 2.95 18.73
N ALA A 10 9.20 2.93 17.44
CA ALA A 10 9.02 4.08 16.57
C ALA A 10 7.54 4.44 16.38
N LEU A 11 6.65 3.44 16.24
CA LEU A 11 5.21 3.64 16.15
C LEU A 11 4.59 4.20 17.45
N ASN A 12 5.23 3.96 18.59
CA ASN A 12 4.86 4.52 19.89
C ASN A 12 5.55 5.88 20.17
N HIS A 13 6.12 6.52 19.16
CA HIS A 13 6.84 7.79 19.27
C HIS A 13 8.03 7.74 20.26
N GLU A 14 8.75 6.62 20.26
CA GLU A 14 9.99 6.44 21.01
C GLU A 14 11.18 6.37 20.07
N GLU A 15 12.28 7.02 20.45
CA GLU A 15 13.52 6.95 19.67
C GLU A 15 14.17 5.58 19.81
N THR A 16 14.69 5.09 18.70
CA THR A 16 15.28 3.76 18.56
C THR A 16 16.79 3.82 18.31
N ASP A 17 17.47 2.68 18.38
CA ASP A 17 18.92 2.57 18.07
C ASP A 17 19.27 3.08 16.66
N ARG A 18 18.35 3.00 15.72
CA ARG A 18 18.30 3.68 14.42
C ARG A 18 16.85 3.78 13.92
N VAL A 19 16.56 4.65 13.00
CA VAL A 19 15.24 4.68 12.35
C VAL A 19 14.90 3.30 11.76
N PRO A 20 13.67 2.79 11.95
CA PRO A 20 13.21 1.61 11.24
C PRO A 20 13.25 1.84 9.73
N ILE A 21 13.56 0.80 8.99
CA ILE A 21 13.68 0.83 7.53
C ILE A 21 12.59 -0.09 6.95
N ASP A 22 11.94 0.37 5.90
CA ASP A 22 10.99 -0.42 5.13
C ASP A 22 11.32 -0.39 3.63
N LEU A 23 11.37 -1.57 3.03
CA LEU A 23 11.29 -1.79 1.60
C LEU A 23 10.37 -2.99 1.36
N GLY A 24 9.19 -2.72 0.80
CA GLY A 24 8.28 -3.79 0.38
C GLY A 24 7.31 -4.31 1.43
N SER A 25 7.07 -3.58 2.52
CA SER A 25 6.02 -3.94 3.48
C SER A 25 4.61 -3.59 3.01
N SER A 26 4.48 -2.87 1.92
CA SER A 26 3.24 -2.51 1.23
C SER A 26 3.43 -2.48 -0.27
N ARG A 27 2.35 -2.26 -1.02
CA ARG A 27 2.45 -1.92 -2.44
C ARG A 27 3.20 -0.62 -2.65
N SER A 28 2.84 0.40 -1.86
CA SER A 28 3.40 1.76 -1.97
C SER A 28 4.88 1.82 -1.61
N THR A 29 5.34 0.99 -0.67
CA THR A 29 6.77 0.90 -0.32
C THR A 29 7.48 -0.23 -1.08
N GLY A 30 6.80 -0.83 -2.06
CA GLY A 30 7.26 -1.96 -2.85
C GLY A 30 8.35 -1.62 -3.87
N ILE A 31 8.69 -2.63 -4.63
CA ILE A 31 9.67 -2.52 -5.72
C ILE A 31 9.18 -3.29 -6.95
N ASN A 32 9.28 -2.67 -8.12
CA ASN A 32 9.00 -3.34 -9.39
C ASN A 32 9.91 -4.54 -9.58
N ALA A 33 9.35 -5.68 -10.01
CA ALA A 33 10.07 -6.95 -10.11
C ALA A 33 11.27 -6.89 -11.06
N ILE A 34 11.25 -6.00 -12.07
CA ILE A 34 12.38 -5.79 -12.99
C ILE A 34 13.55 -5.11 -12.24
N ALA A 35 13.27 -4.06 -11.47
CA ALA A 35 14.28 -3.41 -10.62
C ALA A 35 14.76 -4.37 -9.52
N TYR A 36 13.86 -5.19 -8.99
CA TYR A 36 14.19 -6.17 -7.97
C TYR A 36 15.12 -7.27 -8.47
N ASN A 37 14.95 -7.77 -9.69
CA ASN A 37 15.90 -8.69 -10.32
C ASN A 37 17.32 -8.08 -10.43
N LYS A 38 17.39 -6.78 -10.80
CA LYS A 38 18.67 -6.04 -10.84
C LYS A 38 19.28 -5.88 -9.46
N LEU A 39 18.44 -5.54 -8.45
CA LEU A 39 18.87 -5.39 -7.06
C LEU A 39 19.40 -6.70 -6.48
N LYS A 40 18.69 -7.82 -6.67
CA LYS A 40 19.13 -9.14 -6.22
C LYS A 40 20.48 -9.53 -6.82
N LYS A 41 20.65 -9.32 -8.13
CA LYS A 41 21.94 -9.55 -8.80
C LYS A 41 23.06 -8.70 -8.20
N TYR A 42 22.79 -7.42 -7.93
CA TYR A 42 23.74 -6.49 -7.31
C TYR A 42 24.13 -6.93 -5.89
N LEU A 43 23.16 -7.39 -5.11
CA LEU A 43 23.36 -7.87 -3.73
C LEU A 43 23.91 -9.32 -3.66
N GLY A 44 24.05 -10.03 -4.78
CA GLY A 44 24.49 -11.42 -4.82
C GLY A 44 23.47 -12.40 -4.26
N VAL A 45 22.17 -12.13 -4.40
CA VAL A 45 21.06 -13.02 -4.00
C VAL A 45 20.56 -13.80 -5.21
N ASN A 46 20.51 -15.14 -5.11
CA ASN A 46 20.23 -16.02 -6.24
C ASN A 46 18.82 -16.66 -6.21
N SER A 47 18.00 -16.38 -5.20
CA SER A 47 16.62 -16.86 -5.16
C SER A 47 15.80 -16.31 -6.35
N LYS A 48 14.75 -17.03 -6.79
CA LYS A 48 13.86 -16.50 -7.83
C LYS A 48 13.00 -15.35 -7.27
N THR A 49 12.75 -14.34 -8.09
CA THR A 49 11.85 -13.24 -7.74
C THR A 49 10.41 -13.73 -7.78
N VAL A 50 9.67 -13.54 -6.69
CA VAL A 50 8.24 -13.86 -6.59
C VAL A 50 7.44 -12.62 -6.95
N LEU A 51 6.58 -12.74 -7.97
CA LEU A 51 5.66 -11.69 -8.37
C LEU A 51 4.36 -11.84 -7.57
N PHE A 52 4.13 -10.98 -6.58
CA PHE A 52 2.91 -11.06 -5.78
C PHE A 52 1.80 -10.14 -6.30
N ASP A 53 2.13 -9.02 -6.92
CA ASP A 53 1.16 -8.09 -7.51
C ASP A 53 1.39 -7.97 -9.01
N VAL A 54 0.47 -8.55 -9.79
CA VAL A 54 0.56 -8.53 -11.25
C VAL A 54 0.11 -7.20 -11.85
N LYS A 55 -0.72 -6.40 -11.13
CA LYS A 55 -1.22 -5.11 -11.60
C LYS A 55 -0.10 -4.08 -11.70
N GLN A 56 0.70 -3.96 -10.63
CA GLN A 56 1.82 -3.01 -10.56
C GLN A 56 3.18 -3.68 -10.78
N LEU A 57 3.19 -4.98 -11.11
CA LEU A 57 4.39 -5.77 -11.34
C LEU A 57 5.36 -5.73 -10.15
N LEU A 58 4.85 -5.93 -8.92
CA LEU A 58 5.64 -5.83 -7.70
C LEU A 58 6.16 -7.19 -7.24
N ALA A 59 7.42 -7.18 -6.79
CA ALA A 59 8.07 -8.33 -6.18
C ALA A 59 7.75 -8.46 -4.69
N GLU A 60 7.53 -9.68 -4.23
CA GLU A 60 7.54 -9.98 -2.81
C GLU A 60 8.97 -9.93 -2.27
N MET A 61 9.16 -9.29 -1.12
CA MET A 61 10.47 -9.12 -0.51
C MET A 61 11.01 -10.45 0.02
N ASP A 62 12.13 -10.89 -0.51
CA ASP A 62 12.91 -12.01 0.01
C ASP A 62 13.58 -11.62 1.34
N PHE A 63 13.53 -12.50 2.36
CA PHE A 63 14.10 -12.22 3.67
C PHE A 63 15.63 -11.99 3.63
N GLU A 64 16.35 -12.59 2.67
CA GLU A 64 17.77 -12.33 2.49
C GLU A 64 18.00 -10.91 1.96
N VAL A 65 17.20 -10.47 0.99
CA VAL A 65 17.25 -9.09 0.50
C VAL A 65 16.88 -8.11 1.60
N ALA A 66 15.79 -8.37 2.34
CA ALA A 66 15.37 -7.54 3.46
C ALA A 66 16.51 -7.35 4.47
N LYS A 67 17.20 -8.43 4.86
CA LYS A 67 18.35 -8.36 5.77
C LYS A 67 19.53 -7.56 5.18
N LYS A 68 19.85 -7.72 3.89
CA LYS A 68 20.95 -6.99 3.24
C LYS A 68 20.67 -5.49 3.12
N ILE A 69 19.44 -5.14 2.79
CA ILE A 69 18.96 -3.74 2.74
C ILE A 69 18.82 -3.15 4.15
N GLY A 70 18.54 -3.98 5.15
CA GLY A 70 18.28 -3.59 6.53
C GLY A 70 16.81 -3.26 6.81
N SER A 71 15.89 -3.78 5.99
CA SER A 71 14.45 -3.64 6.24
C SER A 71 14.06 -4.29 7.56
N ASP A 72 13.17 -3.63 8.30
CA ASP A 72 12.66 -4.07 9.60
C ASP A 72 11.23 -4.62 9.49
N VAL A 73 10.60 -4.46 8.34
CA VAL A 73 9.19 -4.82 8.10
C VAL A 73 9.08 -5.68 6.85
N VAL A 74 8.12 -6.60 6.87
CA VAL A 74 7.73 -7.40 5.71
C VAL A 74 6.21 -7.38 5.53
N ILE A 75 5.76 -7.56 4.29
CA ILE A 75 4.34 -7.64 3.96
C ILE A 75 3.78 -9.02 4.28
N LEU A 76 2.52 -9.05 4.74
CA LEU A 76 1.65 -10.22 4.66
C LEU A 76 0.62 -9.92 3.56
N PRO A 77 0.87 -10.37 2.31
CA PRO A 77 -0.06 -10.11 1.22
C PRO A 77 -1.30 -10.98 1.36
N ARG A 78 -2.43 -10.50 0.89
CA ARG A 78 -3.64 -11.29 0.73
C ARG A 78 -3.44 -12.43 -0.26
N LEU A 79 -4.35 -13.41 -0.21
CA LEU A 79 -4.41 -14.49 -1.20
C LEU A 79 -4.65 -13.95 -2.61
N VAL A 80 -5.51 -12.92 -2.74
CA VAL A 80 -5.82 -12.23 -4.00
C VAL A 80 -5.44 -10.75 -3.88
N PRO A 81 -4.17 -10.39 -4.06
CA PRO A 81 -3.71 -9.02 -3.81
C PRO A 81 -4.19 -8.03 -4.87
N SER A 82 -4.38 -8.45 -6.12
CA SER A 82 -4.80 -7.55 -7.21
C SER A 82 -5.48 -8.29 -8.36
N VAL A 83 -6.37 -7.60 -9.06
CA VAL A 83 -7.05 -8.00 -10.31
C VAL A 83 -7.53 -9.46 -10.35
N GLY A 84 -8.02 -9.97 -9.20
CA GLY A 84 -8.59 -11.31 -9.11
C GLY A 84 -7.59 -12.47 -9.22
N VAL A 85 -6.27 -12.22 -9.16
CA VAL A 85 -5.23 -13.25 -9.33
C VAL A 85 -4.77 -13.77 -7.98
N ARG A 86 -5.03 -15.06 -7.70
CA ARG A 86 -4.53 -15.76 -6.49
C ARG A 86 -3.02 -15.97 -6.55
N ILE A 87 -2.38 -16.00 -5.38
CA ILE A 87 -0.91 -16.12 -5.25
C ILE A 87 -0.44 -17.28 -4.37
N ASP A 88 -1.25 -18.28 -4.12
CA ASP A 88 -0.90 -19.45 -3.30
C ASP A 88 -0.12 -20.53 -4.06
N GLU A 89 -0.13 -20.51 -5.39
CA GLU A 89 0.64 -21.41 -6.23
C GLU A 89 1.35 -20.67 -7.36
N TYR A 90 2.62 -21.02 -7.56
CA TYR A 90 3.51 -20.34 -8.50
C TYR A 90 4.04 -21.27 -9.59
N THR A 91 4.36 -20.69 -10.73
CA THR A 91 5.06 -21.33 -11.85
C THR A 91 6.18 -20.43 -12.35
N ASP A 92 7.13 -21.03 -13.09
CA ASP A 92 8.15 -20.24 -13.78
C ASP A 92 7.53 -19.32 -14.82
N GLY A 93 7.98 -18.08 -14.87
CA GLY A 93 7.54 -17.04 -15.79
C GLY A 93 8.66 -16.08 -16.16
N GLU A 94 8.34 -15.19 -17.08
CA GLU A 94 9.23 -14.11 -17.54
C GLU A 94 8.55 -12.76 -17.36
N LEU A 95 9.28 -11.82 -16.79
CA LEU A 95 8.81 -10.44 -16.68
C LEU A 95 8.78 -9.76 -18.06
N PRO A 96 7.84 -8.84 -18.30
CA PRO A 96 7.78 -8.08 -19.55
C PRO A 96 9.08 -7.28 -19.78
N GLU A 97 9.24 -6.79 -21.02
CA GLU A 97 10.37 -5.92 -21.41
C GLU A 97 11.75 -6.51 -21.08
N ASN A 98 11.90 -7.83 -21.23
CA ASN A 98 13.14 -8.56 -20.90
C ASN A 98 13.61 -8.37 -19.45
N GLY A 99 12.66 -8.20 -18.53
CA GLY A 99 12.94 -8.00 -17.10
C GLY A 99 13.52 -9.21 -16.37
N GLY A 100 13.60 -10.37 -17.07
CA GLY A 100 14.18 -11.61 -16.60
C GLY A 100 13.20 -12.56 -15.90
N PRO A 101 13.70 -13.69 -15.38
CA PRO A 101 12.86 -14.75 -14.84
C PRO A 101 12.20 -14.35 -13.52
N CYS A 102 11.02 -14.89 -13.29
CA CYS A 102 10.28 -14.77 -12.03
C CYS A 102 9.51 -16.05 -11.71
N LEU A 103 8.97 -16.10 -10.49
CA LEU A 103 7.85 -16.96 -10.12
C LEU A 103 6.59 -16.11 -10.21
N GLN A 104 5.68 -16.48 -11.09
CA GLN A 104 4.38 -15.85 -11.23
C GLN A 104 3.27 -16.79 -10.80
N SER A 105 2.13 -16.24 -10.39
CA SER A 105 0.97 -17.06 -10.05
C SER A 105 0.59 -17.99 -11.22
N LYS A 106 0.29 -19.26 -10.92
CA LYS A 106 -0.25 -20.19 -11.91
C LYS A 106 -1.65 -19.80 -12.42
N TYR A 107 -2.33 -18.90 -11.71
CA TYR A 107 -3.65 -18.37 -12.08
C TYR A 107 -3.56 -17.09 -12.94
N TYR A 108 -2.37 -16.61 -13.22
CA TYR A 108 -2.17 -15.42 -14.04
C TYR A 108 -2.13 -15.79 -15.52
N HIS A 109 -3.25 -15.61 -16.23
CA HIS A 109 -3.44 -15.97 -17.63
C HIS A 109 -3.94 -14.78 -18.49
N PRO A 110 -3.11 -13.74 -18.67
CA PRO A 110 -3.51 -12.62 -19.51
C PRO A 110 -3.65 -13.04 -20.98
N LYS A 111 -4.65 -12.47 -21.68
CA LYS A 111 -4.90 -12.74 -23.10
C LYS A 111 -4.41 -11.59 -23.98
N PRO A 112 -3.82 -11.85 -25.15
CA PRO A 112 -3.46 -10.79 -26.08
C PRO A 112 -4.71 -10.07 -26.61
N LEU A 113 -4.58 -8.75 -26.78
CA LEU A 113 -5.59 -7.87 -27.36
C LEU A 113 -5.19 -7.47 -28.78
N ASP A 114 -6.17 -7.09 -29.61
CA ASP A 114 -5.94 -6.72 -31.04
C ASP A 114 -4.99 -5.51 -31.18
N ASN A 115 -4.94 -4.63 -30.19
CA ASN A 115 -4.04 -3.48 -30.16
C ASN A 115 -2.61 -3.83 -29.71
N GLY A 116 -2.31 -5.10 -29.47
CA GLY A 116 -1.01 -5.62 -29.01
C GLY A 116 -0.79 -5.49 -27.49
N GLY A 117 -1.79 -5.06 -26.73
CA GLY A 117 -1.79 -5.10 -25.28
C GLY A 117 -2.16 -6.48 -24.74
N MET A 118 -2.30 -6.57 -23.40
CA MET A 118 -2.73 -7.77 -22.69
C MET A 118 -3.93 -7.46 -21.81
N GLY A 119 -4.93 -8.33 -21.82
CA GLY A 119 -6.15 -8.22 -21.01
C GLY A 119 -6.25 -9.30 -19.94
N ILE A 120 -6.75 -8.96 -18.77
CA ILE A 120 -7.16 -9.89 -17.72
C ILE A 120 -8.68 -9.93 -17.71
N TYR A 121 -9.24 -11.13 -17.62
CA TYR A 121 -10.68 -11.38 -17.65
C TYR A 121 -11.11 -12.07 -16.37
N ASP A 122 -12.31 -11.71 -15.88
CA ASP A 122 -12.94 -12.44 -14.79
C ASP A 122 -13.57 -13.77 -15.25
N LYS A 123 -14.12 -14.54 -14.33
CA LYS A 123 -14.81 -15.81 -14.61
C LYS A 123 -16.08 -15.65 -15.46
N HIS A 124 -16.65 -14.46 -15.51
CA HIS A 124 -17.85 -14.12 -16.30
C HIS A 124 -17.51 -13.65 -17.72
N GLY A 125 -16.22 -13.45 -18.01
CA GLY A 125 -15.73 -12.99 -19.31
C GLY A 125 -15.64 -11.49 -19.46
N HIS A 126 -15.80 -10.71 -18.39
CA HIS A 126 -15.57 -9.26 -18.43
C HIS A 126 -14.06 -8.98 -18.53
N LEU A 127 -13.68 -8.07 -19.41
CA LEU A 127 -12.31 -7.54 -19.47
C LEU A 127 -12.13 -6.57 -18.30
N ILE A 128 -11.42 -7.01 -17.26
CA ILE A 128 -11.31 -6.27 -16.01
C ILE A 128 -10.09 -5.36 -15.93
N ALA A 129 -9.00 -5.74 -16.61
CA ALA A 129 -7.80 -4.92 -16.62
C ALA A 129 -7.05 -5.05 -17.94
N VAL A 130 -6.41 -3.98 -18.38
CA VAL A 130 -5.65 -3.89 -19.64
C VAL A 130 -4.25 -3.36 -19.36
N ARG A 131 -3.25 -4.08 -19.89
CA ARG A 131 -1.89 -3.59 -19.98
C ARG A 131 -1.63 -3.17 -21.43
N PRO A 132 -1.35 -1.90 -21.72
CA PRO A 132 -1.07 -1.43 -23.07
C PRO A 132 0.22 -2.04 -23.63
N LYS A 133 0.36 -2.08 -24.95
CA LYS A 133 1.59 -2.52 -25.60
C LYS A 133 2.78 -1.66 -25.14
N GLY A 134 3.86 -2.33 -24.68
CA GLY A 134 5.03 -1.65 -24.11
C GLY A 134 4.84 -1.11 -22.70
N GLY A 135 3.64 -1.24 -22.13
CA GLY A 135 3.38 -0.91 -20.72
C GLY A 135 3.76 -2.06 -19.78
N ILE A 136 3.97 -1.71 -18.53
CA ILE A 136 4.31 -2.68 -17.47
C ILE A 136 3.21 -2.77 -16.40
N PHE A 137 2.24 -1.87 -16.40
CA PHE A 137 1.13 -1.82 -15.44
C PHE A 137 -0.19 -2.15 -16.11
N TYR A 138 -1.14 -2.65 -15.32
CA TYR A 138 -2.52 -2.85 -15.75
C TYR A 138 -3.39 -1.73 -15.22
N ASP A 139 -4.19 -1.16 -16.13
CA ASP A 139 -5.28 -0.23 -15.81
C ASP A 139 -6.58 -1.03 -15.69
N GLU A 140 -7.36 -0.75 -14.65
CA GLU A 140 -8.70 -1.30 -14.46
C GLU A 140 -9.67 -0.61 -15.41
N VAL A 141 -10.50 -1.40 -16.11
CA VAL A 141 -11.36 -0.90 -17.20
C VAL A 141 -12.82 -1.37 -17.10
N TYR A 142 -13.16 -2.12 -16.07
CA TYR A 142 -14.52 -2.60 -15.83
C TYR A 142 -15.09 -1.96 -14.56
N HIS A 143 -16.23 -1.29 -14.73
CA HIS A 143 -16.91 -0.54 -13.69
C HIS A 143 -18.34 -1.07 -13.53
N PRO A 144 -18.59 -2.01 -12.58
CA PRO A 144 -19.89 -2.67 -12.45
C PRO A 144 -21.03 -1.72 -12.10
N LEU A 145 -20.75 -0.54 -11.57
CA LEU A 145 -21.72 0.48 -11.19
C LEU A 145 -21.69 1.73 -12.10
N GLU A 146 -21.03 1.66 -13.27
CA GLU A 146 -20.89 2.81 -14.19
C GLU A 146 -22.24 3.48 -14.53
N ASN A 147 -23.32 2.70 -14.60
CA ASN A 147 -24.67 3.16 -14.94
C ASN A 147 -25.67 2.98 -13.78
N ALA A 148 -25.21 2.93 -12.54
CA ALA A 148 -26.08 2.80 -11.38
C ALA A 148 -26.78 4.14 -11.08
N GLU A 149 -28.11 4.13 -11.01
CA GLU A 149 -28.96 5.28 -10.70
C GLU A 149 -29.84 5.03 -9.45
N THR A 150 -29.84 3.81 -8.93
CA THR A 150 -30.69 3.41 -7.79
C THR A 150 -29.93 2.53 -6.80
N GLU A 151 -30.42 2.43 -5.56
CA GLU A 151 -29.93 1.48 -4.57
C GLU A 151 -29.98 0.03 -5.07
N GLU A 152 -31.02 -0.34 -5.86
CA GLU A 152 -31.12 -1.68 -6.44
C GLU A 152 -30.03 -1.95 -7.49
N ASP A 153 -29.60 -0.91 -8.23
CA ASP A 153 -28.47 -1.02 -9.16
C ASP A 153 -27.15 -1.24 -8.41
N VAL A 154 -26.96 -0.51 -7.31
CA VAL A 154 -25.80 -0.69 -6.43
C VAL A 154 -25.79 -2.10 -5.86
N ASP A 155 -26.91 -2.61 -5.34
CA ASP A 155 -27.02 -3.96 -4.80
C ASP A 155 -26.70 -5.01 -5.86
N ARG A 156 -27.22 -4.86 -7.06
CA ARG A 156 -26.96 -5.77 -8.17
C ARG A 156 -25.47 -5.77 -8.58
N GLY A 157 -24.86 -4.60 -8.71
CA GLY A 157 -23.45 -4.49 -9.08
C GLY A 157 -22.50 -5.01 -7.99
N LEU A 158 -22.84 -4.81 -6.71
CA LEU A 158 -22.07 -5.32 -5.58
C LEU A 158 -22.33 -6.81 -5.28
N SER A 159 -23.36 -7.43 -5.87
CA SER A 159 -23.62 -8.87 -5.73
C SER A 159 -22.75 -9.76 -6.62
N ILE A 160 -21.87 -9.19 -7.44
CA ILE A 160 -20.95 -9.94 -8.30
C ILE A 160 -19.99 -10.75 -7.41
N GLU A 161 -20.09 -12.07 -7.50
CA GLU A 161 -19.20 -12.96 -6.78
C GLU A 161 -17.84 -13.06 -7.49
N GLY A 162 -16.76 -12.90 -6.74
CA GLY A 162 -15.40 -13.19 -7.19
C GLY A 162 -15.16 -14.68 -7.42
N GLU A 163 -13.97 -15.03 -7.85
CA GLU A 163 -13.55 -16.42 -7.91
C GLU A 163 -13.37 -16.97 -6.48
N ASP A 164 -13.87 -18.20 -6.25
CA ASP A 164 -13.75 -18.93 -4.99
C ASP A 164 -14.32 -18.23 -3.74
N GLY A 165 -15.22 -17.27 -3.88
CA GLY A 165 -15.78 -16.50 -2.75
C GLY A 165 -14.85 -15.44 -2.17
N ASP A 166 -13.68 -15.24 -2.75
CA ASP A 166 -12.66 -14.28 -2.31
C ASP A 166 -12.66 -13.02 -3.19
N SER A 167 -13.76 -12.26 -3.14
CA SER A 167 -13.87 -11.10 -4.01
C SER A 167 -13.67 -9.79 -3.27
N GLN A 168 -12.43 -9.33 -3.25
CA GLN A 168 -12.19 -7.90 -3.08
C GLN A 168 -12.02 -7.17 -4.42
N TYR A 169 -11.96 -7.92 -5.52
CA TYR A 169 -11.78 -7.28 -6.81
C TYR A 169 -13.10 -6.73 -7.36
N LEU A 170 -14.15 -7.52 -7.35
CA LEU A 170 -15.51 -7.13 -7.69
C LEU A 170 -16.48 -7.49 -6.56
N GLY A 171 -17.58 -6.78 -6.43
CA GLY A 171 -18.56 -7.02 -5.39
C GLY A 171 -18.14 -6.57 -3.99
N LEU A 172 -18.88 -6.99 -2.97
CA LEU A 172 -18.57 -6.66 -1.59
C LEU A 172 -17.29 -7.35 -1.09
N PRO A 173 -16.48 -6.68 -0.27
CA PRO A 173 -15.31 -7.30 0.35
C PRO A 173 -15.69 -8.56 1.14
N GLN A 174 -15.02 -9.65 0.84
CA GLN A 174 -15.20 -10.94 1.52
C GLN A 174 -13.84 -11.60 1.76
N ILE A 175 -13.80 -12.52 2.72
CA ILE A 175 -12.65 -13.37 3.00
C ILE A 175 -13.15 -14.79 3.25
N SER A 176 -12.67 -15.76 2.47
CA SER A 176 -13.02 -17.16 2.62
C SER A 176 -12.31 -17.81 3.79
N ASP A 177 -12.84 -18.96 4.25
CA ASP A 177 -12.15 -19.77 5.25
C ASP A 177 -10.80 -20.28 4.73
N TYR A 178 -10.68 -20.52 3.43
CA TYR A 178 -9.41 -20.89 2.81
C TYR A 178 -8.38 -19.75 2.90
N GLU A 179 -8.75 -18.52 2.55
CA GLU A 179 -7.85 -17.37 2.70
C GLU A 179 -7.49 -17.10 4.16
N MET A 180 -8.43 -17.27 5.09
CA MET A 180 -8.14 -17.14 6.54
C MET A 180 -7.07 -18.12 6.99
N HIS A 181 -7.16 -19.40 6.59
CA HIS A 181 -6.14 -20.41 6.92
C HIS A 181 -4.79 -20.09 6.27
N TYR A 182 -4.80 -19.71 4.99
CA TYR A 182 -3.59 -19.30 4.25
C TYR A 182 -2.87 -18.14 4.94
N LEU A 183 -3.60 -17.11 5.32
CA LEU A 183 -3.06 -15.93 6.00
C LEU A 183 -2.56 -16.25 7.41
N HIS A 184 -3.32 -17.04 8.17
CA HIS A 184 -2.92 -17.48 9.50
C HIS A 184 -1.58 -18.22 9.48
N ASP A 185 -1.47 -19.26 8.64
CA ASP A 185 -0.27 -20.09 8.56
C ASP A 185 0.94 -19.27 8.13
N ARG A 186 0.75 -18.35 7.18
CA ARG A 186 1.80 -17.47 6.68
C ARG A 186 2.23 -16.44 7.73
N ALA A 187 1.29 -15.78 8.38
CA ALA A 187 1.56 -14.81 9.43
C ALA A 187 2.31 -15.45 10.60
N LYS A 188 1.82 -16.60 11.06
CA LYS A 188 2.45 -17.40 12.11
C LYS A 188 3.87 -17.81 11.74
N TYR A 189 4.08 -18.32 10.52
CA TYR A 189 5.41 -18.71 10.05
C TYR A 189 6.39 -17.53 10.09
N ILE A 190 6.01 -16.35 9.59
CA ILE A 190 6.87 -15.16 9.58
C ILE A 190 7.14 -14.72 11.03
N TYR A 191 6.12 -14.69 11.88
CA TYR A 191 6.23 -14.24 13.27
C TYR A 191 7.17 -15.12 14.11
N GLU A 192 7.08 -16.45 13.96
CA GLU A 192 7.85 -17.42 14.73
C GLU A 192 9.29 -17.62 14.21
N ASN A 193 9.53 -17.36 12.91
CA ASN A 193 10.82 -17.66 12.27
C ASN A 193 11.64 -16.41 11.90
N THR A 194 11.13 -15.20 12.16
CA THR A 194 11.82 -13.95 11.87
C THR A 194 11.60 -12.92 12.96
N ASP A 195 12.48 -11.93 13.03
CA ASP A 195 12.35 -10.76 13.91
C ASP A 195 11.68 -9.56 13.22
N PHE A 196 11.23 -9.70 11.97
CA PHE A 196 10.57 -8.62 11.25
C PHE A 196 9.23 -8.25 11.90
N ALA A 197 8.88 -6.97 11.88
CA ALA A 197 7.49 -6.56 12.02
C ALA A 197 6.71 -7.00 10.77
N ILE A 198 5.44 -7.33 10.94
CA ILE A 198 4.58 -7.81 9.87
C ILE A 198 3.50 -6.77 9.61
N SER A 199 3.43 -6.29 8.38
CA SER A 199 2.40 -5.39 7.91
C SER A 199 1.35 -6.17 7.13
N GLY A 200 0.14 -6.21 7.66
CA GLY A 200 -1.00 -6.89 7.04
C GLY A 200 -1.60 -6.04 5.93
N PHE A 201 -1.48 -6.51 4.69
CA PHE A 201 -2.05 -5.84 3.53
C PHE A 201 -3.49 -6.32 3.30
N THR A 202 -4.46 -5.43 3.47
CA THR A 202 -5.89 -5.77 3.37
C THR A 202 -6.49 -5.47 2.00
N SER A 203 -5.79 -4.69 1.17
CA SER A 203 -6.33 -4.07 -0.06
C SER A 203 -7.57 -3.21 0.22
N PHE A 204 -7.74 -2.74 1.46
CA PHE A 204 -8.85 -1.90 1.84
C PHE A 204 -8.69 -0.49 1.27
N SER A 205 -9.77 0.00 0.67
CA SER A 205 -9.86 1.34 0.11
C SER A 205 -11.34 1.70 0.07
N LEU A 206 -11.76 2.70 0.81
CA LEU A 206 -13.17 3.09 0.87
C LEU A 206 -13.53 4.06 -0.25
N PHE A 207 -12.71 5.11 -0.38
CA PHE A 207 -12.92 6.16 -1.37
C PHE A 207 -12.47 5.71 -2.78
N GLU A 208 -11.22 5.22 -2.93
CA GLU A 208 -10.71 4.77 -4.23
C GLU A 208 -11.52 3.60 -4.80
N ARG A 209 -12.17 2.81 -3.95
CA ARG A 209 -13.04 1.73 -4.41
C ARG A 209 -14.16 2.25 -5.30
N GLY A 210 -14.68 3.43 -5.05
CA GLY A 210 -15.69 4.06 -5.88
C GLY A 210 -15.21 4.35 -7.30
N PHE A 211 -13.94 4.72 -7.50
CA PHE A 211 -13.38 4.88 -8.86
C PHE A 211 -13.42 3.58 -9.66
N LYS A 212 -13.19 2.47 -8.99
CA LYS A 212 -13.24 1.16 -9.60
C LYS A 212 -14.68 0.73 -9.92
N ASP A 213 -15.61 0.97 -9.00
CA ASP A 213 -16.97 0.50 -9.14
C ASP A 213 -17.80 1.38 -10.09
N PHE A 214 -17.69 2.72 -10.02
CA PHE A 214 -18.46 3.67 -10.84
C PHE A 214 -17.68 4.26 -12.03
N GLY A 215 -16.35 4.14 -12.05
CA GLY A 215 -15.47 4.94 -12.89
C GLY A 215 -15.16 6.30 -12.26
N TYR A 216 -14.03 6.90 -12.69
CA TYR A 216 -13.45 8.07 -12.01
C TYR A 216 -14.38 9.29 -12.02
N GLU A 217 -14.91 9.65 -13.19
CA GLU A 217 -15.74 10.85 -13.36
C GLU A 217 -17.09 10.68 -12.67
N ASN A 218 -17.80 9.57 -12.92
CA ASN A 218 -19.11 9.29 -12.35
C ASN A 218 -19.07 9.28 -10.83
N TYR A 219 -18.03 8.68 -10.24
CA TYR A 219 -17.92 8.62 -8.79
C TYR A 219 -17.70 9.99 -8.15
N LEU A 220 -16.86 10.84 -8.74
CA LEU A 220 -16.65 12.20 -8.21
C LEU A 220 -17.92 13.07 -8.36
N MET A 221 -18.67 12.89 -9.44
CA MET A 221 -19.93 13.60 -9.64
C MET A 221 -21.04 13.13 -8.71
N LEU A 222 -21.01 11.86 -8.29
CA LEU A 222 -22.04 11.26 -7.45
C LEU A 222 -22.27 12.03 -6.15
N PHE A 223 -21.21 12.54 -5.53
CA PHE A 223 -21.30 13.34 -4.28
C PHE A 223 -22.09 14.65 -4.44
N TYR A 224 -22.27 15.12 -5.66
CA TYR A 224 -22.99 16.37 -5.97
C TYR A 224 -24.34 16.12 -6.62
N GLU A 225 -24.46 15.08 -7.47
CA GLU A 225 -25.65 14.81 -8.25
C GLU A 225 -26.64 13.94 -7.49
N ASP A 226 -26.15 12.95 -6.71
CA ASP A 226 -26.97 12.05 -5.89
C ASP A 226 -26.24 11.68 -4.59
N PRO A 227 -26.15 12.59 -3.62
CA PRO A 227 -25.48 12.34 -2.35
C PRO A 227 -26.10 11.20 -1.55
N ASP A 228 -27.41 10.96 -1.67
CA ASP A 228 -28.10 9.86 -0.98
C ASP A 228 -27.61 8.50 -1.49
N LEU A 229 -27.44 8.35 -2.82
CA LEU A 229 -26.88 7.15 -3.41
C LEU A 229 -25.41 6.95 -3.06
N ALA A 230 -24.64 8.05 -2.98
CA ALA A 230 -23.25 8.00 -2.50
C ALA A 230 -23.16 7.48 -1.04
N GLU A 231 -24.04 7.98 -0.16
CA GLU A 231 -24.13 7.52 1.23
C GLU A 231 -24.49 6.05 1.31
N TYR A 232 -25.53 5.62 0.57
CA TYR A 232 -25.97 4.23 0.52
C TYR A 232 -24.83 3.29 0.12
N TYR A 233 -24.12 3.61 -0.96
CA TYR A 233 -22.97 2.83 -1.42
C TYR A 233 -21.86 2.76 -0.35
N LEU A 234 -21.45 3.90 0.20
CA LEU A 234 -20.40 3.99 1.18
C LEU A 234 -20.74 3.26 2.49
N ASP A 235 -22.01 3.31 2.92
CA ASP A 235 -22.45 2.59 4.11
C ASP A 235 -22.40 1.07 3.91
N LYS A 236 -22.85 0.58 2.75
CA LYS A 236 -22.72 -0.84 2.39
C LYS A 236 -21.27 -1.32 2.37
N MET A 237 -20.40 -0.53 1.75
CA MET A 237 -18.97 -0.84 1.71
C MET A 237 -18.37 -0.82 3.13
N THR A 238 -18.75 0.13 3.96
CA THR A 238 -18.29 0.24 5.34
C THR A 238 -18.65 -1.00 6.17
N ASP A 239 -19.91 -1.43 6.11
CA ASP A 239 -20.39 -2.60 6.86
C ASP A 239 -19.72 -3.90 6.38
N ALA A 240 -19.52 -4.03 5.06
CA ALA A 240 -18.80 -5.15 4.48
C ALA A 240 -17.31 -5.16 4.90
N TYR A 241 -16.65 -4.00 4.91
CA TYR A 241 -15.27 -3.89 5.38
C TYR A 241 -15.12 -4.19 6.87
N ILE A 242 -16.06 -3.76 7.71
CA ILE A 242 -16.03 -4.12 9.14
C ILE A 242 -16.11 -5.64 9.30
N THR A 243 -17.07 -6.28 8.63
CA THR A 243 -17.23 -7.74 8.66
C THR A 243 -15.97 -8.46 8.16
N TYR A 244 -15.40 -7.97 7.06
CA TYR A 244 -14.15 -8.46 6.51
C TYR A 244 -12.99 -8.34 7.51
N MET A 245 -12.81 -7.14 8.11
CA MET A 245 -11.72 -6.86 9.04
C MET A 245 -11.83 -7.70 10.33
N GLU A 246 -13.02 -7.94 10.83
CA GLU A 246 -13.23 -8.81 11.98
C GLU A 246 -12.72 -10.24 11.70
N ARG A 247 -13.06 -10.80 10.54
CA ARG A 247 -12.59 -12.13 10.12
C ARG A 247 -11.08 -12.15 9.81
N TYR A 248 -10.57 -11.12 9.14
CA TYR A 248 -9.15 -10.98 8.86
C TYR A 248 -8.32 -10.97 10.14
N LEU A 249 -8.73 -10.18 11.13
CA LEU A 249 -8.05 -10.09 12.43
C LEU A 249 -8.23 -11.36 13.28
N ASP A 250 -9.28 -12.15 13.09
CA ASP A 250 -9.38 -13.49 13.69
C ASP A 250 -8.28 -14.42 13.19
N ALA A 251 -7.90 -14.28 11.93
CA ALA A 251 -6.84 -15.09 11.33
C ALA A 251 -5.42 -14.63 11.71
N VAL A 252 -5.16 -13.31 11.75
CA VAL A 252 -3.80 -12.78 11.79
C VAL A 252 -3.50 -11.81 12.93
N GLY A 253 -4.50 -11.39 13.70
CA GLY A 253 -4.36 -10.32 14.70
C GLY A 253 -3.30 -10.57 15.78
N ASP A 254 -3.01 -11.82 16.11
CA ASP A 254 -1.98 -12.21 17.08
C ASP A 254 -0.54 -12.08 16.52
N TYR A 255 -0.38 -11.96 15.21
CA TYR A 255 0.92 -12.03 14.54
C TYR A 255 1.36 -10.72 13.89
N ILE A 256 0.42 -9.91 13.39
CA ILE A 256 0.73 -8.66 12.69
C ILE A 256 0.78 -7.47 13.66
N GLN A 257 1.53 -6.44 13.32
CA GLN A 257 1.65 -5.21 14.10
C GLN A 257 0.91 -4.05 13.45
N ILE A 258 0.75 -4.09 12.14
CA ILE A 258 0.16 -3.02 11.34
C ILE A 258 -0.92 -3.58 10.41
N VAL A 259 -2.04 -2.87 10.29
CA VAL A 259 -3.04 -3.04 9.22
C VAL A 259 -2.92 -1.87 8.27
N GLN A 260 -2.84 -2.16 6.97
CA GLN A 260 -2.74 -1.13 5.93
C GLN A 260 -4.08 -0.91 5.24
N ASN A 261 -4.46 0.36 5.14
CA ASN A 261 -5.57 0.85 4.34
C ASN A 261 -5.03 1.83 3.30
N ASN A 262 -5.72 1.94 2.17
CA ASN A 262 -5.39 2.87 1.10
C ASN A 262 -6.60 3.74 0.81
N ASP A 263 -6.39 5.04 0.63
CA ASP A 263 -7.37 5.94 0.00
C ASP A 263 -6.66 7.19 -0.51
N ASP A 264 -6.40 7.27 -1.80
CA ASP A 264 -5.82 8.46 -2.42
C ASP A 264 -6.86 9.56 -2.56
N LEU A 265 -6.72 10.58 -1.72
CA LEU A 265 -7.61 11.74 -1.63
C LEU A 265 -7.00 13.00 -2.26
N GLY A 266 -5.74 12.93 -2.68
CA GLY A 266 -4.98 14.05 -3.20
C GLY A 266 -4.51 13.88 -4.63
N SER A 267 -4.33 15.01 -5.30
CA SER A 267 -3.56 15.17 -6.54
C SER A 267 -2.26 15.92 -6.23
N GLN A 268 -1.44 16.19 -7.23
CA GLN A 268 -0.21 16.99 -7.06
C GLN A 268 -0.46 18.39 -6.51
N LYS A 269 -1.63 18.98 -6.79
CA LYS A 269 -1.92 20.39 -6.48
C LYS A 269 -3.00 20.60 -5.43
N SER A 270 -3.91 19.65 -5.29
CA SER A 270 -5.09 19.79 -4.43
C SER A 270 -5.67 18.43 -4.05
N MET A 271 -6.61 18.42 -3.15
CA MET A 271 -7.46 17.27 -2.92
C MET A 271 -8.33 16.97 -4.15
N LEU A 272 -8.73 15.70 -4.32
CA LEU A 272 -9.65 15.22 -5.35
C LEU A 272 -11.11 15.59 -5.04
N ILE A 273 -11.45 15.61 -3.77
CA ILE A 273 -12.73 16.08 -3.21
C ILE A 273 -12.45 17.19 -2.20
N SER A 274 -13.44 18.05 -1.91
CA SER A 274 -13.24 19.09 -0.90
C SER A 274 -13.08 18.49 0.51
N PRO A 275 -12.40 19.21 1.43
CA PRO A 275 -12.35 18.80 2.85
C PRO A 275 -13.72 18.60 3.48
N GLU A 276 -14.73 19.36 3.04
CA GLU A 276 -16.12 19.25 3.51
C GLU A 276 -16.73 17.91 3.09
N ILE A 277 -16.58 17.50 1.82
CA ILE A 277 -17.05 16.18 1.33
C ILE A 277 -16.32 15.06 2.07
N TYR A 278 -15.01 15.18 2.28
CA TYR A 278 -14.28 14.19 3.08
C TYR A 278 -14.87 14.05 4.49
N ARG A 279 -15.12 15.18 5.17
CA ARG A 279 -15.67 15.19 6.54
C ARG A 279 -17.09 14.67 6.62
N GLU A 280 -17.89 14.90 5.60
CA GLU A 280 -19.28 14.45 5.53
C GLU A 280 -19.39 12.96 5.17
N PHE A 281 -18.73 12.54 4.10
CA PHE A 281 -18.95 11.22 3.54
C PHE A 281 -17.89 10.17 3.96
N ILE A 282 -16.63 10.53 4.06
CA ILE A 282 -15.54 9.54 4.18
C ILE A 282 -15.06 9.41 5.64
N LYS A 283 -14.73 10.54 6.30
CA LYS A 283 -14.20 10.53 7.67
C LYS A 283 -15.02 9.74 8.68
N PRO A 284 -16.37 9.84 8.74
CA PRO A 284 -17.15 9.07 9.72
C PRO A 284 -17.05 7.56 9.50
N ARG A 285 -16.93 7.14 8.24
CA ARG A 285 -16.83 5.74 7.84
C ARG A 285 -15.44 5.18 8.10
N HIS A 286 -14.38 5.94 7.81
CA HIS A 286 -13.03 5.63 8.28
C HIS A 286 -12.98 5.43 9.80
N ALA A 287 -13.57 6.37 10.57
CA ALA A 287 -13.61 6.27 12.01
C ALA A 287 -14.35 5.01 12.51
N LYS A 288 -15.47 4.65 11.87
CA LYS A 288 -16.26 3.45 12.20
C LYS A 288 -15.46 2.16 11.98
N ILE A 289 -14.73 2.07 10.86
CA ILE A 289 -13.91 0.91 10.54
C ILE A 289 -12.70 0.81 11.47
N ASN A 290 -11.99 1.93 11.70
CA ASN A 290 -10.83 1.96 12.57
C ASN A 290 -11.21 1.64 14.03
N ALA A 291 -12.36 2.11 14.49
CA ALA A 291 -12.90 1.76 15.81
C ALA A 291 -13.18 0.25 15.93
N ALA A 292 -13.69 -0.40 14.88
CA ALA A 292 -13.90 -1.84 14.87
C ALA A 292 -12.58 -2.62 14.95
N ILE A 293 -11.54 -2.18 14.21
CA ILE A 293 -10.19 -2.75 14.29
C ILE A 293 -9.62 -2.63 15.71
N LYS A 294 -9.64 -1.41 16.28
CA LYS A 294 -9.12 -1.16 17.63
C LYS A 294 -9.90 -1.88 18.72
N LYS A 295 -11.22 -2.04 18.56
CA LYS A 295 -12.04 -2.85 19.50
C LYS A 295 -11.60 -4.30 19.52
N LYS A 296 -11.26 -4.88 18.37
CA LYS A 296 -10.83 -6.28 18.24
C LYS A 296 -9.36 -6.48 18.64
N CYS A 297 -8.49 -5.59 18.21
CA CYS A 297 -7.04 -5.61 18.45
C CYS A 297 -6.59 -4.23 18.96
N PRO A 298 -6.67 -3.94 20.28
CA PRO A 298 -6.42 -2.60 20.82
C PRO A 298 -5.02 -2.04 20.53
N ASN A 299 -4.02 -2.91 20.38
CA ASN A 299 -2.62 -2.53 20.12
C ASN A 299 -2.27 -2.52 18.62
N MET A 300 -3.24 -2.78 17.73
CA MET A 300 -3.00 -2.75 16.30
C MET A 300 -2.76 -1.32 15.81
N HIS A 301 -1.66 -1.08 15.10
CA HIS A 301 -1.43 0.18 14.43
C HIS A 301 -2.14 0.20 13.07
N ILE A 302 -2.82 1.30 12.78
CA ILE A 302 -3.63 1.44 11.56
C ILE A 302 -2.97 2.48 10.65
N SER A 303 -2.57 2.04 9.46
CA SER A 303 -1.92 2.87 8.46
C SER A 303 -2.90 3.28 7.37
N LEU A 304 -2.82 4.55 6.97
CA LEU A 304 -3.42 5.05 5.74
C LEU A 304 -2.31 5.33 4.72
N HIS A 305 -2.41 4.73 3.54
CA HIS A 305 -1.71 5.24 2.36
C HIS A 305 -2.61 6.26 1.67
N CYS A 306 -2.06 7.45 1.43
CA CYS A 306 -2.76 8.53 0.76
C CYS A 306 -1.75 9.47 0.11
N ASP A 307 -1.67 9.40 -1.21
CA ASP A 307 -0.81 10.28 -1.99
C ASP A 307 -1.42 11.69 -2.18
N GLY A 308 -0.55 12.63 -2.53
CA GLY A 308 -0.95 13.96 -2.99
C GLY A 308 -0.99 15.04 -1.92
N SER A 309 -1.61 16.16 -2.31
CA SER A 309 -1.79 17.35 -1.47
C SER A 309 -2.99 17.20 -0.54
N ILE A 310 -2.78 16.66 0.65
CA ILE A 310 -3.82 16.32 1.63
C ILE A 310 -3.69 17.07 2.97
N TYR A 311 -2.81 18.06 3.05
CA TYR A 311 -2.58 18.82 4.27
C TYR A 311 -3.86 19.29 5.01
N PRO A 312 -4.92 19.77 4.30
CA PRO A 312 -6.14 20.26 4.96
C PRO A 312 -6.90 19.21 5.80
N ILE A 313 -6.63 17.92 5.57
CA ILE A 313 -7.34 16.81 6.24
C ILE A 313 -6.44 15.93 7.10
N ILE A 314 -5.14 16.21 7.25
CA ILE A 314 -4.26 15.39 8.09
C ILE A 314 -4.78 15.29 9.53
N GLY A 315 -5.26 16.41 10.10
CA GLY A 315 -5.91 16.41 11.42
C GLY A 315 -7.16 15.52 11.48
N ASP A 316 -7.97 15.53 10.42
CA ASP A 316 -9.17 14.69 10.30
C ASP A 316 -8.82 13.19 10.18
N ILE A 317 -7.72 12.86 9.48
CA ILE A 317 -7.18 11.49 9.36
C ILE A 317 -6.81 10.96 10.76
N ILE A 318 -6.09 11.75 11.57
CA ILE A 318 -5.75 11.39 12.96
C ILE A 318 -7.02 11.18 13.78
N GLU A 319 -7.99 12.11 13.72
CA GLU A 319 -9.26 12.02 14.45
C GLU A 319 -10.10 10.80 14.04
N SER A 320 -9.97 10.32 12.80
CA SER A 320 -10.63 9.10 12.34
C SER A 320 -9.93 7.81 12.80
N GLY A 321 -8.84 7.92 13.57
CA GLY A 321 -8.19 6.80 14.25
C GLY A 321 -7.05 6.14 13.48
N PHE A 322 -6.49 6.79 12.48
CA PHE A 322 -5.24 6.34 11.85
C PHE A 322 -4.04 6.75 12.70
N ASP A 323 -3.12 5.82 12.90
CA ASP A 323 -1.87 6.02 13.65
C ASP A 323 -0.71 6.40 12.73
N ILE A 324 -0.79 6.02 11.46
CA ILE A 324 0.30 6.10 10.48
C ILE A 324 -0.22 6.70 9.18
N LEU A 325 0.54 7.62 8.60
CA LEU A 325 0.32 8.15 7.25
C LEU A 325 1.51 7.82 6.35
N ASN A 326 1.24 7.25 5.20
CA ASN A 326 2.19 6.96 4.13
C ASN A 326 1.67 7.53 2.81
N PRO A 327 2.47 8.32 2.09
CA PRO A 327 3.65 9.05 2.54
C PRO A 327 3.32 10.51 2.91
N ILE A 328 4.33 11.30 3.28
CA ILE A 328 4.29 12.74 3.07
C ILE A 328 4.94 13.00 1.71
N GLN A 329 4.11 13.26 0.70
CA GLN A 329 4.59 13.49 -0.66
C GLN A 329 5.02 14.95 -0.83
N ARG A 330 6.26 15.25 -0.45
CA ARG A 330 6.82 16.61 -0.39
C ARG A 330 6.81 17.37 -1.73
N ASP A 331 6.69 16.65 -2.84
CA ASP A 331 6.63 17.24 -4.18
C ASP A 331 5.24 17.82 -4.53
N CYS A 332 4.26 17.63 -3.64
CA CYS A 332 2.91 18.15 -3.77
C CYS A 332 2.73 19.49 -3.07
N ASP A 333 1.79 20.28 -3.55
CA ASP A 333 1.47 21.59 -2.97
C ASP A 333 1.06 21.45 -1.49
N ASN A 334 1.53 22.35 -0.65
CA ASN A 334 1.25 22.43 0.79
C ASN A 334 1.72 21.23 1.64
N MET A 335 2.53 20.32 1.11
CA MET A 335 3.04 19.16 1.84
C MET A 335 4.45 19.41 2.40
N ASP A 336 4.63 20.51 3.15
CA ASP A 336 5.91 20.86 3.79
C ASP A 336 6.24 19.90 4.95
N PRO A 337 7.34 19.12 4.88
CA PRO A 337 7.69 18.14 5.89
C PRO A 337 7.96 18.74 7.29
N VAL A 338 8.54 19.95 7.33
CA VAL A 338 8.87 20.63 8.62
C VAL A 338 7.59 21.06 9.32
N GLN A 339 6.65 21.64 8.55
CA GLN A 339 5.36 22.06 9.08
C GLN A 339 4.56 20.85 9.58
N ILE A 340 4.49 19.78 8.77
CA ILE A 340 3.74 18.56 9.10
C ILE A 340 4.32 17.88 10.35
N LYS A 341 5.65 17.72 10.45
CA LYS A 341 6.29 17.16 11.66
C LYS A 341 5.99 17.99 12.90
N LYS A 342 6.06 19.32 12.79
CA LYS A 342 5.78 20.23 13.90
C LYS A 342 4.34 20.16 14.39
N GLU A 343 3.38 19.99 13.47
CA GLU A 343 1.94 20.08 13.78
C GLU A 343 1.35 18.73 14.18
N PHE A 344 1.82 17.65 13.58
CA PHE A 344 1.21 16.33 13.72
C PHE A 344 2.16 15.24 14.21
N GLY A 345 3.47 15.48 14.22
CA GLY A 345 4.49 14.45 14.45
C GLY A 345 4.55 13.88 15.87
N ASP A 346 3.77 14.42 16.81
CA ASP A 346 3.58 13.87 18.16
C ASP A 346 2.42 12.85 18.24
N ARG A 347 1.57 12.78 17.20
CA ARG A 347 0.34 11.97 17.17
C ARG A 347 0.24 11.08 15.95
N LEU A 348 1.05 11.33 14.91
CA LEU A 348 1.02 10.64 13.63
C LEU A 348 2.41 10.14 13.27
N THR A 349 2.57 8.85 13.09
CA THR A 349 3.78 8.28 12.53
C THR A 349 3.85 8.55 11.03
N ILE A 350 4.97 9.11 10.56
CA ILE A 350 5.26 9.29 9.15
C ILE A 350 5.98 8.06 8.62
N TRP A 351 5.38 7.40 7.64
CA TRP A 351 5.94 6.22 7.01
C TRP A 351 6.31 6.51 5.55
N GLY A 352 7.57 6.35 5.17
CA GLY A 352 8.07 6.72 3.84
C GLY A 352 8.72 8.10 3.81
N SER A 353 8.46 8.84 2.75
CA SER A 353 8.87 10.26 2.58
C SER A 353 10.37 10.53 2.47
N ALA A 354 11.23 9.49 2.51
CA ALA A 354 12.68 9.67 2.58
C ALA A 354 13.31 10.15 1.26
N CYS A 355 12.72 9.79 0.13
CA CYS A 355 13.20 10.19 -1.18
C CYS A 355 12.08 10.09 -2.23
N SER A 356 11.97 11.11 -3.09
CA SER A 356 11.01 11.11 -4.19
C SER A 356 11.38 10.08 -5.26
N THR A 357 10.45 9.19 -5.55
CA THR A 357 10.59 8.19 -6.63
C THR A 357 10.31 8.78 -8.00
N GLN A 358 9.51 9.87 -8.08
CA GLN A 358 9.17 10.53 -9.34
C GLN A 358 10.26 11.50 -9.80
N SER A 359 10.99 12.14 -8.90
CA SER A 359 11.99 13.14 -9.21
C SER A 359 13.41 12.66 -8.89
N THR A 360 13.77 12.61 -7.62
CA THR A 360 15.17 12.42 -7.19
C THR A 360 15.70 11.02 -7.48
N MET A 361 14.95 9.96 -7.19
CA MET A 361 15.41 8.60 -7.52
C MET A 361 15.54 8.37 -9.02
N THR A 362 14.61 8.90 -9.80
CA THR A 362 14.59 8.74 -11.26
C THR A 362 15.66 9.60 -11.93
N HIS A 363 15.71 10.89 -11.63
CA HIS A 363 16.50 11.87 -12.37
C HIS A 363 17.75 12.35 -11.64
N GLY A 364 17.79 12.29 -10.30
CA GLY A 364 18.90 12.78 -9.49
C GLY A 364 20.11 11.85 -9.48
N SER A 365 21.22 12.37 -9.00
CA SER A 365 22.43 11.60 -8.72
C SER A 365 22.30 10.81 -7.40
N ILE A 366 23.24 9.91 -7.12
CA ILE A 366 23.35 9.25 -5.80
C ILE A 366 23.53 10.27 -4.69
N GLU A 367 24.28 11.36 -4.95
CA GLU A 367 24.48 12.42 -3.96
C GLU A 367 23.17 13.15 -3.64
N ASP A 368 22.33 13.42 -4.64
CA ASP A 368 21.00 14.03 -4.45
C ASP A 368 20.11 13.13 -3.56
N ILE A 369 20.08 11.81 -3.83
CA ILE A 369 19.35 10.83 -3.03
C ILE A 369 19.83 10.83 -1.57
N VAL A 370 21.15 10.80 -1.35
CA VAL A 370 21.73 10.82 -0.02
C VAL A 370 21.40 12.11 0.72
N ASN A 371 21.45 13.26 0.03
CA ASN A 371 21.15 14.55 0.64
C ASN A 371 19.67 14.67 1.02
N GLU A 372 18.77 14.28 0.14
CA GLU A 372 17.33 14.27 0.42
C GLU A 372 17.00 13.33 1.58
N ALA A 373 17.52 12.10 1.56
CA ALA A 373 17.31 11.14 2.63
C ALA A 373 17.81 11.67 3.99
N LYS A 374 18.98 12.32 4.04
CA LYS A 374 19.50 12.97 5.27
C LYS A 374 18.59 14.09 5.76
N GLU A 375 18.08 14.91 4.84
CA GLU A 375 17.15 15.98 5.18
C GLU A 375 15.90 15.41 5.85
N MET A 376 15.28 14.37 5.27
CA MET A 376 14.08 13.75 5.82
C MET A 376 14.34 13.06 7.16
N ILE A 377 15.48 12.39 7.33
CA ILE A 377 15.88 11.84 8.63
C ILE A 377 15.99 12.94 9.68
N ARG A 378 16.62 14.07 9.35
CA ARG A 378 16.77 15.20 10.29
C ARG A 378 15.43 15.80 10.71
N ILE A 379 14.46 15.83 9.80
CA ILE A 379 13.13 16.38 10.09
C ILE A 379 12.28 15.39 10.88
N PHE A 380 12.21 14.12 10.44
CA PHE A 380 11.22 13.19 10.95
C PHE A 380 11.71 12.28 12.09
N ALA A 381 13.00 11.96 12.18
CA ALA A 381 13.51 11.00 13.15
C ALA A 381 13.48 11.48 14.62
N PRO A 382 13.76 12.76 14.94
CA PRO A 382 13.74 13.20 16.33
C PRO A 382 12.37 12.98 16.98
N GLY A 383 12.39 12.39 18.20
CA GLY A 383 11.18 12.07 18.97
C GLY A 383 10.44 10.81 18.52
N GLY A 384 11.01 10.00 17.63
CA GLY A 384 10.32 8.82 17.08
C GLY A 384 9.22 9.16 16.08
N GLY A 385 8.27 8.25 15.85
CA GLY A 385 7.18 8.44 14.90
C GLY A 385 7.62 8.55 13.44
N PHE A 386 8.68 7.80 13.07
CA PHE A 386 9.18 7.79 11.70
C PHE A 386 9.66 6.38 11.29
N VAL A 387 9.19 5.91 10.13
CA VAL A 387 9.70 4.71 9.45
C VAL A 387 10.25 5.11 8.08
N PHE A 388 11.52 4.88 7.87
CA PHE A 388 12.23 5.27 6.66
C PHE A 388 11.88 4.38 5.48
N SER A 389 11.35 4.97 4.42
CA SER A 389 11.13 4.35 3.11
C SER A 389 11.09 5.45 2.03
N GLN A 390 11.21 5.08 0.78
CA GLN A 390 10.94 6.00 -0.33
C GLN A 390 9.47 6.46 -0.32
N ILE A 391 9.15 7.50 -1.12
CA ILE A 391 7.78 8.06 -1.17
C ILE A 391 6.77 7.03 -1.72
N HIS A 392 7.07 6.42 -2.87
CA HIS A 392 6.22 5.43 -3.50
C HIS A 392 7.06 4.26 -4.03
N ASN A 393 6.44 3.22 -4.61
CA ASN A 393 7.15 2.04 -5.09
C ASN A 393 8.31 2.38 -6.05
N ILE A 394 9.37 1.60 -5.97
CA ILE A 394 10.56 1.77 -6.81
C ILE A 394 10.25 1.26 -8.21
N LEU A 395 10.46 2.12 -9.22
CA LEU A 395 10.14 1.84 -10.61
C LEU A 395 11.18 0.92 -11.28
N ALA A 396 10.80 0.34 -12.43
CA ALA A 396 11.58 -0.66 -13.17
C ALA A 396 12.95 -0.19 -13.66
N ASP A 397 13.10 1.10 -13.90
CA ASP A 397 14.29 1.74 -14.48
C ASP A 397 15.31 2.21 -13.44
N ILE A 398 14.96 2.19 -12.15
CA ILE A 398 15.84 2.65 -11.07
C ILE A 398 17.05 1.70 -10.93
N PRO A 399 18.30 2.22 -11.04
CA PRO A 399 19.51 1.42 -10.88
C PRO A 399 19.68 0.91 -9.44
N PRO A 400 20.19 -0.32 -9.23
CA PRO A 400 20.34 -0.90 -7.90
C PRO A 400 21.29 -0.11 -6.98
N GLU A 401 22.29 0.58 -7.54
CA GLU A 401 23.21 1.45 -6.80
C GLU A 401 22.48 2.60 -6.10
N LYS A 402 21.48 3.19 -6.75
CA LYS A 402 20.64 4.24 -6.18
C LYS A 402 19.78 3.70 -5.02
N ILE A 403 19.22 2.50 -5.20
CA ILE A 403 18.42 1.83 -4.17
C ILE A 403 19.28 1.55 -2.93
N VAL A 404 20.43 0.95 -3.13
CA VAL A 404 21.37 0.64 -2.01
C VAL A 404 21.84 1.92 -1.32
N ALA A 405 22.17 2.98 -2.08
CA ALA A 405 22.59 4.25 -1.51
C ALA A 405 21.53 4.90 -0.62
N LEU A 406 20.23 4.81 -1.01
CA LEU A 406 19.13 5.29 -0.19
C LEU A 406 19.08 4.59 1.17
N PHE A 407 19.08 3.25 1.19
CA PHE A 407 18.94 2.47 2.42
C PHE A 407 20.23 2.44 3.27
N ASP A 408 21.42 2.52 2.64
CA ASP A 408 22.69 2.70 3.37
C ASP A 408 22.73 4.07 4.06
N THR A 409 22.09 5.08 3.50
CA THR A 409 21.93 6.39 4.15
C THR A 409 21.13 6.27 5.44
N ALA A 410 20.02 5.53 5.45
CA ALA A 410 19.24 5.28 6.66
C ALA A 410 20.06 4.55 7.74
N LYS A 411 20.80 3.51 7.36
CA LYS A 411 21.66 2.76 8.29
C LYS A 411 22.76 3.62 8.91
N LYS A 412 23.32 4.54 8.13
CA LYS A 412 24.45 5.37 8.55
C LYS A 412 24.03 6.63 9.31
N TYR A 413 22.97 7.27 8.90
CA TYR A 413 22.56 8.59 9.37
C TYR A 413 21.24 8.58 10.15
N GLY A 414 20.52 7.47 10.16
CA GLY A 414 19.28 7.30 10.92
C GLY A 414 19.50 7.01 12.41
N VAL A 415 20.68 7.29 12.96
CA VAL A 415 21.04 7.03 14.36
C VAL A 415 20.93 8.31 15.20
N PRO A 416 20.47 8.23 16.48
CA PRO A 416 20.28 9.40 17.34
C PRO A 416 21.51 10.31 17.44
N GLU A 417 22.71 9.74 17.52
CA GLU A 417 23.94 10.50 17.59
C GLU A 417 24.16 11.41 16.39
N TRP A 418 23.62 11.03 15.21
CA TRP A 418 23.75 11.86 14.02
C TRP A 418 22.66 12.93 13.94
N PHE A 419 21.39 12.57 14.08
CA PHE A 419 20.31 13.54 13.82
C PHE A 419 20.11 14.55 14.96
N HIS A 420 20.59 14.26 16.19
CA HIS A 420 20.64 15.23 17.27
C HIS A 420 21.89 16.15 17.23
N ALA A 421 22.91 15.79 16.50
CA ALA A 421 24.13 16.59 16.34
C ALA A 421 24.04 17.69 15.27
N GLN A 422 22.90 17.85 14.59
CA GLN A 422 22.75 18.75 13.44
C GLN A 422 22.11 20.09 13.77
#